data_17abee92d1f83ac41ea13407e366b9fe
#
_entry.id   17abee92d1f83ac41ea13407e366b9fe
#
_cell.length_a   1.000
_cell.length_b   1.000
_cell.length_c   1.000
_cell.angle_alpha   90.00
_cell.angle_beta   90.00
_cell.angle_gamma   90.00
#
_symmetry.space_group_name_H-M   'P 1'
#
loop_
_entity.id
_entity.type
_entity.pdbx_description
1 polymer ?
#
loop_
_entity_poly.entity_id
_entity_poly.type
_entity_poly.pdbx_seq_one_letter_code
_entity_poly.pdbx_strand_id
1 'polypeptide(L)'
;LENEARVYDALATLPDGCVRELEPGEVEKYTVVRVADEILVDLMAKASGIDYAEASQSMVIHEIDGVPIPFASPELLWRMKCRAGREKDRGDIEFLRHFDPVDIHDGMKSAL
;
A
#
# COMPACT_ATOMS: atom_id res chain seq x y z
N LEU A 1 2.96 -6.82 -13.67
CA LEU A 1 1.78 -6.15 -13.10
C LEU A 1 0.52 -6.59 -13.83
N GLU A 2 0.06 -7.78 -13.49
CA GLU A 2 -1.07 -8.43 -14.17
C GLU A 2 -2.39 -7.70 -13.96
N ASN A 3 -2.49 -6.93 -12.87
CA ASN A 3 -3.72 -6.24 -12.51
C ASN A 3 -3.71 -4.74 -12.85
N GLU A 4 -2.69 -4.24 -13.54
CA GLU A 4 -2.57 -2.81 -13.84
C GLU A 4 -3.81 -2.24 -14.55
N ALA A 5 -4.29 -2.94 -15.57
CA ALA A 5 -5.48 -2.51 -16.30
C ALA A 5 -6.70 -2.38 -15.40
N ARG A 6 -6.87 -3.32 -14.47
CA ARG A 6 -8.00 -3.28 -13.52
C ARG A 6 -7.89 -2.10 -12.56
N VAL A 7 -6.67 -1.81 -12.12
CA VAL A 7 -6.42 -0.65 -11.24
C VAL A 7 -6.72 0.64 -11.99
N TYR A 8 -6.28 0.76 -13.23
CA TYR A 8 -6.57 1.93 -14.06
C TYR A 8 -8.08 2.10 -14.27
N ASP A 9 -8.79 1.02 -14.56
CA ASP A 9 -10.25 1.06 -14.73
C ASP A 9 -10.94 1.53 -13.46
N ALA A 10 -10.50 1.05 -12.30
CA ALA A 10 -11.07 1.47 -11.02
C ALA A 10 -10.83 2.97 -10.76
N LEU A 11 -9.63 3.46 -11.04
CA LEU A 11 -9.28 4.87 -10.84
C LEU A 11 -9.95 5.78 -11.87
N ALA A 12 -10.34 5.26 -13.02
CA ALA A 12 -11.07 6.02 -14.03
C ALA A 12 -12.49 6.39 -13.58
N THR A 13 -12.99 5.79 -12.50
CA THR A 13 -14.28 6.17 -11.91
C THR A 13 -14.20 7.47 -11.10
N LEU A 14 -13.00 7.96 -10.79
CA LEU A 14 -12.83 9.23 -10.09
C LEU A 14 -13.21 10.40 -11.01
N PRO A 15 -13.74 11.51 -10.44
CA PRO A 15 -14.36 12.58 -11.23
C PRO A 15 -13.48 13.22 -12.29
N ASP A 16 -12.20 13.43 -12.01
CA ASP A 16 -11.33 14.17 -12.92
C ASP A 16 -10.72 13.30 -14.02
N GLY A 17 -10.80 11.98 -13.88
CA GLY A 17 -10.30 11.04 -14.88
C GLY A 17 -8.80 11.12 -15.13
N CYS A 18 -8.02 11.53 -14.13
CA CYS A 18 -6.57 11.77 -14.26
C CYS A 18 -5.81 10.50 -14.64
N VAL A 19 -6.28 9.32 -14.27
CA VAL A 19 -5.61 8.05 -14.62
C VAL A 19 -5.55 7.81 -16.12
N ARG A 20 -6.43 8.44 -16.89
CA ARG A 20 -6.47 8.29 -18.36
C ARG A 20 -5.25 8.85 -19.07
N GLU A 21 -4.47 9.67 -18.37
CA GLU A 21 -3.19 10.18 -18.88
C GLU A 21 -2.07 9.16 -18.79
N LEU A 22 -2.28 8.08 -18.03
CA LEU A 22 -1.30 7.02 -17.86
C LEU A 22 -1.37 6.00 -18.99
N GLU A 23 -0.20 5.55 -19.42
CA GLU A 23 -0.06 4.49 -20.41
C GLU A 23 0.19 3.14 -19.73
N PRO A 24 -0.12 2.02 -20.40
CA PRO A 24 0.22 0.69 -19.87
C PRO A 24 1.73 0.57 -19.59
N GLY A 25 2.07 -0.02 -18.45
CA GLY A 25 3.47 -0.26 -18.07
C GLY A 25 4.12 0.84 -17.28
N GLU A 26 3.48 2.00 -17.07
CA GLU A 26 4.09 3.12 -16.35
C GLU A 26 4.35 2.78 -14.88
N VAL A 27 3.47 2.01 -14.24
CA VAL A 27 3.65 1.66 -12.83
C VAL A 27 4.92 0.82 -12.61
N GLU A 28 5.24 -0.05 -13.57
CA GLU A 28 6.47 -0.84 -13.51
C GLU A 28 7.71 -0.01 -13.83
N LYS A 29 7.56 0.95 -14.75
CA LYS A 29 8.66 1.77 -15.26
C LYS A 29 9.16 2.79 -14.23
N TYR A 30 8.25 3.39 -13.45
CA TYR A 30 8.58 4.43 -12.49
C TYR A 30 8.50 3.90 -11.05
N THR A 31 9.29 4.50 -10.15
CA THR A 31 9.29 4.13 -8.74
C THR A 31 7.92 4.33 -8.10
N VAL A 32 7.28 5.45 -8.43
CA VAL A 32 5.93 5.75 -7.99
C VAL A 32 5.20 6.51 -9.09
N VAL A 33 3.93 6.18 -9.28
CA VAL A 33 3.06 6.90 -10.20
C VAL A 33 1.94 7.51 -9.39
N ARG A 34 1.87 8.84 -9.37
CA ARG A 34 0.87 9.57 -8.60
C ARG A 34 -0.33 9.93 -9.46
N VAL A 35 -1.50 9.51 -9.03
CA VAL A 35 -2.76 9.89 -9.64
C VAL A 35 -3.40 10.93 -8.74
N ALA A 36 -3.31 12.20 -9.14
CA ALA A 36 -3.83 13.33 -8.38
C ALA A 36 -5.23 13.70 -8.90
N ASP A 37 -6.22 12.94 -8.50
CA ASP A 37 -7.62 13.18 -8.82
C ASP A 37 -8.32 13.79 -7.60
N GLU A 38 -9.62 13.56 -7.43
CA GLU A 38 -10.35 13.98 -6.23
C GLU A 38 -9.64 13.49 -4.96
N ILE A 39 -9.11 12.29 -5.01
CA ILE A 39 -8.21 11.77 -3.99
C ILE A 39 -6.83 11.53 -4.60
N LEU A 40 -5.81 11.55 -3.77
CA LEU A 40 -4.44 11.30 -4.19
C LEU A 40 -4.11 9.83 -4.00
N VAL A 41 -3.72 9.16 -5.09
CA VAL A 41 -3.36 7.73 -5.06
C VAL A 41 -1.97 7.55 -5.65
N ASP A 42 -1.08 6.92 -4.89
CA ASP A 42 0.26 6.56 -5.36
C ASP A 42 0.29 5.07 -5.70
N LEU A 43 0.67 4.77 -6.93
CA LEU A 43 0.79 3.40 -7.44
C LEU A 43 2.26 3.00 -7.49
N MET A 44 2.58 1.85 -6.93
CA MET A 44 3.95 1.34 -6.87
C MET A 44 3.98 -0.16 -7.17
N ALA A 45 4.92 -0.57 -8.03
CA ALA A 45 5.19 -2.00 -8.21
C ALA A 45 5.96 -2.56 -7.02
N LYS A 46 6.83 -1.74 -6.42
CA LYS A 46 7.59 -2.07 -5.22
C LYS A 46 7.60 -0.87 -4.28
N ALA A 47 7.50 -1.14 -3.00
CA ALA A 47 7.63 -0.12 -1.97
C ALA A 47 8.80 -0.49 -1.07
N SER A 48 9.83 0.37 -1.01
CA SER A 48 11.05 0.11 -0.24
C SER A 48 11.70 -1.24 -0.62
N GLY A 49 11.67 -1.59 -1.90
CA GLY A 49 12.22 -2.85 -2.40
C GLY A 49 11.34 -4.07 -2.16
N ILE A 50 10.17 -3.89 -1.56
CA ILE A 50 9.23 -4.99 -1.29
C ILE A 50 8.16 -5.00 -2.38
N ASP A 51 8.05 -6.12 -3.10
CA ASP A 51 7.01 -6.29 -4.11
C ASP A 51 5.72 -6.82 -3.48
N TYR A 52 4.66 -6.91 -4.30
CA TYR A 52 3.37 -7.39 -3.83
C TYR A 52 3.43 -8.85 -3.34
N ALA A 53 4.21 -9.70 -4.01
CA ALA A 53 4.31 -11.11 -3.62
C ALA A 53 4.86 -11.27 -2.20
N GLU A 54 5.89 -10.48 -1.83
CA GLU A 54 6.42 -10.46 -0.47
C GLU A 54 5.44 -9.80 0.50
N ALA A 55 4.90 -8.65 0.13
CA ALA A 55 3.98 -7.89 0.96
C ALA A 55 2.70 -8.66 1.28
N SER A 56 2.18 -9.42 0.33
CA SER A 56 0.92 -10.15 0.49
C SER A 56 0.96 -11.20 1.60
N GLN A 57 2.14 -11.60 2.02
CA GLN A 57 2.32 -12.55 3.13
C GLN A 57 2.10 -11.91 4.51
N SER A 58 2.06 -10.58 4.58
CA SER A 58 1.94 -9.82 5.83
C SER A 58 0.86 -8.75 5.70
N MET A 59 -0.28 -9.11 5.15
CA MET A 59 -1.43 -8.22 5.00
C MET A 59 -2.57 -8.59 5.92
N VAL A 60 -3.34 -7.58 6.31
CA VAL A 60 -4.58 -7.71 7.06
C VAL A 60 -5.73 -7.29 6.15
N ILE A 61 -6.78 -8.10 6.09
CA ILE A 61 -7.94 -7.78 5.26
C ILE A 61 -9.02 -7.14 6.13
N HIS A 62 -9.43 -5.94 5.76
CA HIS A 62 -10.57 -5.25 6.35
C HIS A 62 -11.67 -5.14 5.32
N GLU A 63 -12.89 -5.41 5.73
CA GLU A 63 -14.06 -5.20 4.88
C GLU A 63 -14.61 -3.80 5.10
N ILE A 64 -14.67 -3.00 4.03
CA ILE A 64 -15.20 -1.64 4.06
C ILE A 64 -16.32 -1.59 3.04
N ASP A 65 -17.53 -1.27 3.50
CA ASP A 65 -18.73 -1.22 2.65
C ASP A 65 -18.95 -2.50 1.82
N GLY A 66 -18.68 -3.66 2.43
CA GLY A 66 -18.84 -4.96 1.79
C GLY A 66 -17.69 -5.35 0.86
N VAL A 67 -16.64 -4.53 0.77
CA VAL A 67 -15.49 -4.81 -0.08
C VAL A 67 -14.29 -5.21 0.76
N PRO A 68 -13.72 -6.40 0.55
CA PRO A 68 -12.51 -6.81 1.26
C PRO A 68 -11.31 -6.05 0.69
N ILE A 69 -10.60 -5.34 1.57
CA ILE A 69 -9.43 -4.55 1.19
C ILE A 69 -8.23 -5.04 1.98
N PRO A 70 -7.14 -5.47 1.29
CA PRO A 70 -5.91 -5.86 1.97
C PRO A 70 -5.10 -4.62 2.35
N PHE A 71 -4.72 -4.56 3.62
CA PHE A 71 -3.87 -3.50 4.16
C PHE A 71 -2.55 -4.09 4.63
N ALA A 72 -1.49 -3.29 4.55
CA ALA A 72 -0.22 -3.66 5.15
C ALA A 72 -0.38 -3.83 6.66
N SER A 73 0.15 -4.92 7.22
CA SER A 73 0.17 -5.12 8.66
C SER A 73 1.12 -4.12 9.33
N PRO A 74 1.01 -3.88 10.66
CA PRO A 74 1.98 -3.05 11.38
C PRO A 74 3.41 -3.54 11.21
N GLU A 75 3.63 -4.86 11.20
CA GLU A 75 4.95 -5.45 10.96
C GLU A 75 5.48 -5.12 9.56
N LEU A 76 4.63 -5.23 8.54
CA LEU A 76 5.01 -4.91 7.17
C LEU A 76 5.35 -3.42 7.04
N LEU A 77 4.53 -2.54 7.61
CA LEU A 77 4.79 -1.11 7.63
C LEU A 77 6.12 -0.78 8.29
N TRP A 78 6.42 -1.43 9.41
CA TRP A 78 7.68 -1.23 10.10
C TRP A 78 8.87 -1.62 9.22
N ARG A 79 8.81 -2.79 8.56
CA ARG A 79 9.86 -3.24 7.65
C ARG A 79 10.06 -2.27 6.49
N MET A 80 8.96 -1.80 5.89
CA MET A 80 9.02 -0.87 4.77
C MET A 80 9.64 0.46 5.17
N LYS A 81 9.25 1.00 6.32
CA LYS A 81 9.78 2.27 6.82
C LYS A 81 11.25 2.17 7.22
N CYS A 82 11.65 1.05 7.82
CA CYS A 82 13.06 0.82 8.15
C CYS A 82 13.93 0.73 6.89
N ARG A 83 13.45 0.06 5.84
CA ARG A 83 14.17 -0.04 4.57
C ARG A 83 14.25 1.30 3.85
N ALA A 84 13.20 2.12 3.94
CA ALA A 84 13.21 3.45 3.34
C ALA A 84 14.24 4.37 3.99
N GLY A 85 14.45 4.23 5.30
CA GLY A 85 15.49 4.97 6.05
C GLY A 85 15.30 6.48 6.05
N ARG A 86 14.07 6.97 5.87
CA ARG A 86 13.80 8.41 5.81
C ARG A 86 13.69 9.01 7.20
N GLU A 87 14.21 10.21 7.36
CA GLU A 87 14.11 10.95 8.62
C GLU A 87 12.66 11.14 9.08
N LYS A 88 11.76 11.43 8.15
CA LYS A 88 10.35 11.64 8.44
C LYS A 88 9.62 10.39 8.94
N ASP A 89 10.19 9.20 8.73
CA ASP A 89 9.60 7.93 9.18
C ASP A 89 10.06 7.54 10.58
N ARG A 90 10.98 8.29 11.17
CA ARG A 90 11.58 7.93 12.47
C ARG A 90 10.55 7.78 13.58
N GLY A 91 9.59 8.70 13.66
CA GLY A 91 8.52 8.63 14.65
C GLY A 91 7.64 7.41 14.49
N ASP A 92 7.28 7.09 13.25
CA ASP A 92 6.48 5.92 12.92
C ASP A 92 7.22 4.62 13.22
N ILE A 93 8.51 4.56 12.90
CA ILE A 93 9.35 3.40 13.19
C ILE A 93 9.39 3.16 14.70
N GLU A 94 9.60 4.21 15.48
CA GLU A 94 9.64 4.11 16.93
C GLU A 94 8.30 3.65 17.50
N PHE A 95 7.20 4.20 17.00
CA PHE A 95 5.86 3.80 17.40
C PHE A 95 5.60 2.31 17.08
N LEU A 96 5.89 1.89 15.86
CA LEU A 96 5.67 0.50 15.41
C LEU A 96 6.56 -0.48 16.15
N ARG A 97 7.76 -0.06 16.53
CA ARG A 97 8.72 -0.88 17.27
C ARG A 97 8.23 -1.28 18.66
N HIS A 98 7.36 -0.46 19.27
CA HIS A 98 6.79 -0.76 20.58
C HIS A 98 5.69 -1.81 20.55
N PHE A 99 5.21 -2.19 19.37
CA PHE A 99 4.30 -3.30 19.25
C PHE A 99 5.05 -4.60 19.48
N ASP A 100 4.61 -5.36 20.49
CA ASP A 100 5.06 -6.72 20.69
C ASP A 100 4.55 -7.58 19.54
N PRO A 101 5.32 -8.57 19.06
CA PRO A 101 4.81 -9.49 18.02
C PRO A 101 3.49 -10.15 18.37
N VAL A 102 3.25 -10.41 19.65
CA VAL A 102 1.97 -10.96 20.12
C VAL A 102 0.87 -9.92 19.99
N ASP A 103 1.14 -8.68 20.37
CA ASP A 103 0.16 -7.58 20.27
C ASP A 103 -0.19 -7.29 18.81
N ILE A 104 0.79 -7.28 17.92
CA ILE A 104 0.56 -7.14 16.49
C ILE A 104 -0.35 -8.25 15.98
N HIS A 105 -0.05 -9.49 16.37
CA HIS A 105 -0.81 -10.65 15.95
C HIS A 105 -2.24 -10.63 16.50
N ASP A 106 -2.41 -10.28 17.77
CA ASP A 106 -3.72 -10.16 18.41
C ASP A 106 -4.50 -8.99 17.81
N GLY A 107 -3.83 -7.88 17.51
CA GLY A 107 -4.43 -6.75 16.83
C GLY A 107 -4.96 -7.13 15.45
N MET A 108 -4.22 -7.93 14.71
CA MET A 108 -4.66 -8.45 13.41
C MET A 108 -5.86 -9.38 13.56
N LYS A 109 -5.88 -10.24 14.56
CA LYS A 109 -7.02 -11.11 14.85
C LYS A 109 -8.27 -10.30 15.19
N SER A 110 -8.10 -9.25 15.97
CA SER A 110 -9.21 -8.38 16.36
C SER A 110 -9.75 -7.57 15.17
N ALA A 111 -8.92 -7.29 14.18
CA ALA A 111 -9.29 -6.56 12.98
C ALA A 111 -10.00 -7.45 11.95
N LEU A 112 -9.86 -8.74 12.09
CA LEU A 112 -10.47 -9.72 11.20
C LEU A 112 -11.82 -10.19 11.73
#